data_251efd753ef1afbc233898586406b056
#
_entry.id   251efd753ef1afbc233898586406b056
#
_cell.length_a   1.000
_cell.length_b   1.000
_cell.length_c   1.000
_cell.angle_alpha   90.00
_cell.angle_beta   90.00
_cell.angle_gamma   90.00
#
_symmetry.space_group_name_H-M   'P 1'
#
loop_
_entity.id
_entity.type
_entity.pdbx_description
1 polymer ?
#
loop_
_entity_poly.entity_id
_entity_poly.type
_entity_poly.pdbx_seq_one_letter_code
_entity_poly.pdbx_strand_id
1 'polypeptide(L)'
;MLKNSNILITGGTGSFGHKFVPMTLKKYNPRRLVIYSRDEMKQWEMQKLYEGDERVRFFIGDVRDKERLTMALDGIDYVVHAAAT
;
A
#
# COMPACT_ATOMS: atom_id res chain seq x y z
N MET A 1 8.96 11.80 10.25
CA MET A 1 7.56 11.53 10.61
C MET A 1 7.10 10.13 10.19
N LEU A 2 7.34 9.74 8.94
CA LEU A 2 6.93 8.40 8.46
C LEU A 2 8.00 7.33 8.65
N LYS A 3 9.17 7.69 9.12
CA LYS A 3 10.27 6.74 9.33
C LYS A 3 9.86 5.71 10.39
N ASN A 4 10.12 4.45 10.10
CA ASN A 4 9.77 3.32 10.98
C ASN A 4 8.27 3.16 11.25
N SER A 5 7.42 3.80 10.45
CA SER A 5 5.97 3.66 10.58
C SER A 5 5.41 2.63 9.61
N ASN A 6 4.22 2.15 9.93
CA ASN A 6 3.47 1.26 9.05
C ASN A 6 2.43 2.10 8.32
N ILE A 7 2.50 2.10 6.99
CA ILE A 7 1.65 2.93 6.14
C ILE A 7 0.81 2.03 5.25
N LEU A 8 -0.46 2.36 5.08
CA LEU A 8 -1.33 1.68 4.12
C LEU A 8 -1.80 2.69 3.09
N ILE A 9 -1.71 2.33 1.81
CA ILE A 9 -2.25 3.14 0.73
C ILE A 9 -3.38 2.37 0.03
N THR A 10 -4.55 2.99 -0.06
CA THR A 10 -5.68 2.41 -0.80
C THR A 10 -5.59 2.86 -2.25
N GLY A 11 -5.88 1.95 -3.18
CA GLY A 11 -5.78 2.26 -4.60
C GLY A 11 -4.35 2.46 -5.08
N GLY A 12 -3.39 1.86 -4.40
CA GLY A 12 -1.96 2.11 -4.64
C GLY A 12 -1.41 1.54 -5.94
N THR A 13 -2.23 0.82 -6.70
CA THR A 13 -1.79 0.30 -8.00
C THR A 13 -2.08 1.26 -9.17
N GLY A 14 -2.71 2.40 -8.91
CA GLY A 14 -2.98 3.42 -9.92
C GLY A 14 -1.78 4.36 -10.11
N SER A 15 -1.99 5.42 -10.91
CA SER A 15 -0.94 6.40 -11.22
C SER A 15 -0.34 7.03 -9.98
N PHE A 16 -1.19 7.38 -9.03
CA PHE A 16 -0.73 8.00 -7.79
C PHE A 16 0.18 7.04 -7.02
N GLY A 17 -0.23 5.77 -6.91
CA GLY A 17 0.55 4.77 -6.18
C GLY A 17 1.91 4.52 -6.82
N HIS A 18 1.98 4.50 -8.14
CA HIS A 18 3.25 4.29 -8.84
C HIS A 18 4.26 5.42 -8.58
N LYS A 19 3.79 6.61 -8.22
CA LYS A 19 4.65 7.72 -7.84
C LYS A 19 4.89 7.76 -6.34
N PHE A 20 3.84 7.54 -5.57
CA PHE A 20 3.89 7.64 -4.11
C PHE A 20 4.77 6.56 -3.48
N VAL A 21 4.64 5.32 -3.94
CA VAL A 21 5.34 4.19 -3.33
C VAL A 21 6.86 4.34 -3.38
N PRO A 22 7.47 4.53 -4.57
CA PRO A 22 8.92 4.65 -4.60
C PRO A 22 9.42 5.91 -3.89
N MET A 23 8.68 7.01 -3.97
CA MET A 23 9.05 8.24 -3.28
C MET A 23 9.05 8.02 -1.76
N THR A 24 8.02 7.37 -1.25
CA THR A 24 7.88 7.11 0.18
C THR A 24 8.97 6.18 0.69
N LEU A 25 9.26 5.12 -0.04
CA LEU A 25 10.31 4.18 0.34
C LEU A 25 11.66 4.86 0.40
N LYS A 26 11.95 5.73 -0.56
CA LYS A 26 13.24 6.41 -0.63
C LYS A 26 13.36 7.54 0.40
N LYS A 27 12.31 8.35 0.53
CA LYS A 27 12.37 9.57 1.33
C LYS A 27 12.12 9.32 2.83
N TYR A 28 11.20 8.44 3.15
CA TYR A 28 10.75 8.26 4.54
C TYR A 28 11.15 6.94 5.17
N ASN A 29 11.56 5.97 4.38
CA ASN A 29 11.98 4.65 4.85
C ASN A 29 11.03 4.06 5.90
N PRO A 30 9.76 3.81 5.54
CA PRO A 30 8.80 3.25 6.48
C PRO A 30 9.18 1.82 6.86
N ARG A 31 8.66 1.34 7.98
CA ARG A 31 8.84 -0.06 8.37
C ARG A 31 8.09 -0.97 7.41
N ARG A 32 6.87 -0.58 7.06
CA ARG A 32 6.01 -1.36 6.16
C ARG A 32 5.16 -0.42 5.35
N LEU A 33 5.00 -0.74 4.08
CA LEU A 33 4.11 -0.02 3.17
C LEU A 33 3.17 -1.03 2.56
N VAL A 34 1.91 -1.00 2.99
CA VAL A 34 0.89 -1.93 2.53
C VAL A 34 0.10 -1.30 1.39
N ILE A 35 0.05 -1.99 0.27
CA ILE A 35 -0.71 -1.55 -0.90
C ILE A 35 -2.00 -2.34 -0.95
N TYR A 36 -3.11 -1.66 -0.66
CA TYR A 36 -4.44 -2.24 -0.60
C TYR A 36 -5.18 -1.86 -1.88
N SER A 37 -5.59 -2.85 -2.65
CA SER A 37 -6.23 -2.63 -3.93
C SER A 37 -7.08 -3.84 -4.30
N ARG A 38 -8.15 -3.60 -5.05
CA ARG A 38 -8.99 -4.68 -5.54
C ARG A 38 -8.53 -5.23 -6.90
N ASP A 39 -7.59 -4.56 -7.56
CA ASP A 39 -7.12 -4.97 -8.89
C ASP A 39 -5.96 -5.94 -8.76
N GLU A 40 -6.28 -7.23 -8.80
CA GLU A 40 -5.32 -8.31 -8.63
C GLU A 40 -4.24 -8.30 -9.73
N MET A 41 -4.64 -8.03 -10.97
CA MET A 41 -3.71 -8.00 -12.09
C MET A 41 -2.67 -6.89 -11.93
N LYS A 42 -3.12 -5.69 -11.58
CA LYS A 42 -2.22 -4.56 -11.37
C LYS A 42 -1.30 -4.78 -10.18
N GLN A 43 -1.80 -5.42 -9.12
CA GLN A 43 -0.95 -5.78 -7.97
C GLN A 43 0.14 -6.75 -8.40
N TRP A 44 -0.23 -7.75 -9.18
CA TRP A 44 0.73 -8.75 -9.65
C TRP A 44 1.85 -8.11 -10.45
N GLU A 45 1.51 -7.18 -11.35
CA GLU A 45 2.50 -6.45 -12.14
C GLU A 45 3.37 -5.56 -11.26
N MET A 46 2.76 -4.87 -10.30
CA MET A 46 3.48 -3.96 -9.41
C MET A 46 4.41 -4.70 -8.47
N GLN A 47 4.04 -5.89 -8.03
CA GLN A 47 4.88 -6.70 -7.16
C GLN A 47 6.27 -6.95 -7.75
N LYS A 48 6.35 -7.06 -9.07
CA LYS A 48 7.62 -7.29 -9.75
C LYS A 48 8.60 -6.15 -9.56
N LEU A 49 8.10 -4.93 -9.38
CA LEU A 49 8.93 -3.75 -9.20
C LEU A 49 9.57 -3.71 -7.81
N TYR A 50 9.01 -4.42 -6.86
CA TYR A 50 9.45 -4.37 -5.46
C TYR A 50 9.88 -5.72 -4.91
N GLU A 51 10.21 -6.66 -5.79
CA GLU A 51 10.76 -7.94 -5.37
C GLU A 51 12.02 -7.71 -4.56
N GLY A 52 12.10 -8.37 -3.42
CA GLY A 52 13.24 -8.23 -2.53
C GLY A 52 13.13 -7.08 -1.53
N ASP A 53 12.14 -6.20 -1.68
CA ASP A 53 11.92 -5.15 -0.69
C ASP A 53 10.89 -5.63 0.34
N GLU A 54 11.38 -6.02 1.50
CA GLU A 54 10.56 -6.59 2.56
C GLU A 54 9.58 -5.59 3.18
N ARG A 55 9.77 -4.30 2.93
CA ARG A 55 8.89 -3.26 3.45
C ARG A 55 7.55 -3.22 2.73
N VAL A 56 7.54 -3.65 1.46
CA VAL A 56 6.34 -3.56 0.62
C VAL A 56 5.50 -4.82 0.77
N ARG A 57 4.21 -4.63 1.09
CA ARG A 57 3.24 -5.71 1.23
C ARG A 57 2.02 -5.40 0.36
N PHE A 58 1.45 -6.42 -0.21
CA PHE A 58 0.27 -6.28 -1.06
C PHE A 58 -0.91 -6.99 -0.40
N PHE A 59 -2.06 -6.32 -0.41
CA PHE A 59 -3.26 -6.85 0.20
C PHE A 59 -4.44 -6.64 -0.76
N ILE A 60 -5.03 -7.73 -1.23
CA ILE A 60 -6.16 -7.67 -2.16
C ILE A 60 -7.44 -7.41 -1.39
N GLY A 61 -8.15 -6.36 -1.75
CA GLY A 61 -9.43 -6.06 -1.13
C GLY A 61 -10.06 -4.80 -1.71
N ASP A 62 -11.35 -4.65 -1.45
CA ASP A 62 -12.14 -3.48 -1.83
C ASP A 62 -12.29 -2.57 -0.61
N VAL A 63 -12.18 -1.26 -0.81
CA VAL A 63 -12.32 -0.29 0.29
C VAL A 63 -13.72 -0.32 0.91
N ARG A 64 -14.71 -0.88 0.21
CA ARG A 64 -16.07 -1.03 0.71
C ARG A 64 -16.24 -2.28 1.59
N ASP A 65 -15.29 -3.19 1.56
CA ASP A 65 -15.31 -4.39 2.37
C ASP A 65 -14.72 -4.08 3.75
N LYS A 66 -15.59 -3.83 4.70
CA LYS A 66 -15.20 -3.43 6.06
C LYS A 66 -14.33 -4.45 6.76
N GLU A 67 -14.69 -5.71 6.67
CA GLU A 67 -13.94 -6.77 7.34
C GLU A 67 -12.53 -6.88 6.78
N ARG A 68 -12.42 -6.87 5.46
CA ARG A 68 -11.15 -7.00 4.78
C ARG A 68 -10.25 -5.80 5.08
N LEU A 69 -10.84 -4.60 5.01
CA LEU A 69 -10.10 -3.37 5.29
C LEU A 69 -9.64 -3.32 6.73
N THR A 70 -10.48 -3.76 7.67
CA THR A 70 -10.12 -3.82 9.07
C THR A 70 -8.92 -4.72 9.30
N MET A 71 -8.87 -5.85 8.64
CA MET A 71 -7.73 -6.76 8.71
C MET A 71 -6.46 -6.09 8.17
N ALA A 72 -6.59 -5.39 7.06
CA ALA A 72 -5.44 -4.72 6.44
C ALA A 72 -4.92 -3.57 7.28
N LEU A 73 -5.79 -2.93 8.07
CA LEU A 73 -5.40 -1.79 8.91
C LEU A 73 -4.72 -2.18 10.22
N ASP A 74 -4.68 -3.46 10.53
CA ASP A 74 -4.06 -3.93 11.78
C ASP A 74 -2.59 -3.51 11.83
N GLY A 75 -2.23 -2.77 12.87
CA GLY A 75 -0.87 -2.29 13.05
C GLY A 75 -0.46 -1.13 12.17
N ILE A 76 -1.39 -0.52 11.44
CA ILE A 76 -1.11 0.60 10.54
C ILE A 76 -1.14 1.92 11.30
N ASP A 77 -0.13 2.75 11.07
CA ASP A 77 -0.02 4.07 11.71
C ASP A 77 -0.63 5.17 10.86
N TYR A 78 -0.50 5.09 9.54
CA TYR A 78 -0.99 6.13 8.64
C TYR A 78 -1.68 5.51 7.44
N VAL A 79 -2.77 6.12 7.00
CA VAL A 79 -3.51 5.70 5.81
C VAL A 79 -3.49 6.81 4.78
N VAL A 80 -3.11 6.45 3.55
CA VAL A 80 -3.21 7.35 2.40
C VAL A 80 -4.32 6.79 1.51
N HIS A 81 -5.39 7.54 1.39
CA HIS A 81 -6.57 7.09 0.64
C HIS A 81 -6.54 7.66 -0.78
N ALA A 82 -6.13 6.82 -1.72
CA ALA A 82 -6.05 7.19 -3.13
C ALA A 82 -7.11 6.50 -3.99
N ALA A 83 -7.86 5.57 -3.41
CA ALA A 83 -8.89 4.86 -4.17
C ALA A 83 -10.09 5.76 -4.41
N ALA A 84 -10.64 5.71 -5.62
CA ALA A 84 -11.89 6.37 -5.93
C ALA A 84 -13.05 5.64 -5.23
N THR A 85 -13.98 6.41 -4.71
CA THR A 85 -15.17 5.84 -4.05
C THR A 85 -16.36 5.83 -4.96
#